data_015cc7b9fd114003cc8b5b8839363f6c
#
_entry.id   015cc7b9fd114003cc8b5b8839363f6c
#
_cell.length_a   1.000
_cell.length_b   1.000
_cell.length_c   1.000
_cell.angle_alpha   90.00
_cell.angle_beta   90.00
_cell.angle_gamma   90.00
#
_symmetry.space_group_name_H-M   'P 1'
#
loop_
_entity.id
_entity.type
_entity.pdbx_description
1 polymer ?
#
loop_
_entity_poly.entity_id
_entity_poly.type
_entity_poly.pdbx_seq_one_letter_code
_entity_poly.pdbx_strand_id
1 'polypeptide(L)'
;DRMTIGKAFIEIANRYGMVIKPCAEGNELEKFGADCSGCMTVKTFETALHNRLEVPKRKLNQRNGACACLLGVDIGAYDTCSHLCRYCYANTNPAFVQENRKKHDPNSPFLIGGEMPGDMIHEASQKSWIDRQLRWEFLEEGEQ
;
A
#
# COMPACT_ATOMS: atom_id res chain seq x y z
N ASP A 1 -5.31 1.11 26.22
CA ASP A 1 -4.02 0.93 26.45
C ASP A 1 -3.29 0.34 25.27
N ARG A 2 -2.78 1.24 24.42
CA ARG A 2 -2.14 0.90 23.13
C ARG A 2 -1.03 -0.15 23.28
N MET A 3 -0.18 0.01 24.29
CA MET A 3 0.94 -0.90 24.50
C MET A 3 0.50 -2.30 24.93
N THR A 4 -0.52 -2.41 25.77
CA THR A 4 -1.07 -3.68 26.21
C THR A 4 -1.70 -4.44 25.05
N ILE A 5 -2.50 -3.73 24.24
CA ILE A 5 -3.15 -4.30 23.07
C ILE A 5 -2.12 -4.69 22.00
N GLY A 6 -1.14 -3.80 21.72
CA GLY A 6 -0.09 -4.06 20.74
C GLY A 6 0.74 -5.28 21.10
N LYS A 7 1.13 -5.42 22.39
CA LYS A 7 1.84 -6.61 22.88
C LYS A 7 1.02 -7.89 22.67
N ALA A 8 -0.27 -7.87 23.04
CA ALA A 8 -1.14 -9.03 22.86
C ALA A 8 -1.28 -9.43 21.38
N PHE A 9 -1.41 -8.45 20.48
CA PHE A 9 -1.45 -8.72 19.04
C PHE A 9 -0.15 -9.35 18.54
N ILE A 10 1.01 -8.86 18.99
CA ILE A 10 2.30 -9.42 18.62
C ILE A 10 2.44 -10.86 19.11
N GLU A 11 2.05 -11.14 20.35
CA GLU A 11 2.08 -12.49 20.92
C GLU A 11 1.17 -13.47 20.14
N ILE A 12 -0.02 -13.02 19.75
CA ILE A 12 -0.93 -13.84 18.92
C ILE A 12 -0.33 -14.04 17.53
N ALA A 13 0.13 -12.98 16.86
CA ALA A 13 0.69 -13.05 15.53
C ALA A 13 1.88 -14.03 15.46
N ASN A 14 2.78 -13.98 16.44
CA ASN A 14 3.93 -14.88 16.52
C ASN A 14 3.55 -16.36 16.57
N ARG A 15 2.44 -16.70 17.22
CA ARG A 15 1.94 -18.10 17.25
C ARG A 15 1.54 -18.61 15.86
N TYR A 16 1.19 -17.70 14.95
CA TYR A 16 0.78 -18.01 13.59
C TYR A 16 1.85 -17.67 12.53
N GLY A 17 3.10 -17.40 12.96
CA GLY A 17 4.18 -17.03 12.04
C GLY A 17 3.98 -15.71 11.32
N MET A 18 3.16 -14.80 11.87
CA MET A 18 2.89 -13.49 11.31
C MET A 18 3.72 -12.40 12.00
N VAL A 19 4.10 -11.37 11.25
CA VAL A 19 4.80 -10.20 11.77
C VAL A 19 3.85 -9.01 11.81
N ILE A 20 3.76 -8.35 12.97
CA ILE A 20 2.99 -7.11 13.14
C ILE A 20 3.84 -5.93 12.65
N LYS A 21 3.28 -5.13 11.74
CA LYS A 21 3.87 -3.89 11.25
C LYS A 21 2.99 -2.70 11.62
N PRO A 22 3.31 -1.96 12.67
CA PRO A 22 2.56 -0.77 13.07
C PRO A 22 2.64 0.31 11.98
N CYS A 23 1.53 1.02 11.75
CA CYS A 23 1.49 2.12 10.79
C CYS A 23 1.49 3.47 11.51
N ALA A 24 2.59 4.22 11.41
CA ALA A 24 2.74 5.56 12.00
C ALA A 24 2.52 5.61 13.53
N GLU A 25 2.81 4.50 14.23
CA GLU A 25 2.62 4.36 15.68
C GLU A 25 3.92 4.54 16.47
N GLY A 26 5.01 4.93 15.81
CA GLY A 26 6.35 4.99 16.41
C GLY A 26 6.97 3.61 16.61
N ASN A 27 8.09 3.55 17.33
CA ASN A 27 8.91 2.34 17.45
C ASN A 27 8.74 1.64 18.81
N GLU A 28 7.80 2.06 19.65
CA GLU A 28 7.65 1.55 21.02
C GLU A 28 7.27 0.08 21.07
N LEU A 29 6.64 -0.45 20.02
CA LEU A 29 6.25 -1.86 19.91
C LEU A 29 7.39 -2.79 19.44
N GLU A 30 8.50 -2.22 18.96
CA GLU A 30 9.66 -2.99 18.49
C GLU A 30 10.24 -3.88 19.60
N LYS A 31 10.27 -3.37 20.84
CA LYS A 31 10.71 -4.14 22.02
C LYS A 31 9.88 -5.40 22.31
N PHE A 32 8.70 -5.53 21.74
CA PHE A 32 7.85 -6.72 21.83
C PHE A 32 7.92 -7.59 20.57
N GLY A 33 8.69 -7.20 19.55
CA GLY A 33 8.89 -7.96 18.33
C GLY A 33 8.07 -7.49 17.13
N ALA A 34 7.51 -6.26 17.16
CA ALA A 34 6.92 -5.65 15.97
C ALA A 34 8.02 -5.19 14.99
N ASP A 35 7.77 -5.28 13.71
CA ASP A 35 8.59 -4.66 12.67
C ASP A 35 8.11 -3.21 12.42
N CYS A 36 8.78 -2.25 13.05
CA CYS A 36 8.47 -0.83 12.94
C CYS A 36 9.12 -0.15 11.73
N SER A 37 9.74 -0.90 10.82
CA SER A 37 10.38 -0.34 9.61
C SER A 37 9.41 0.25 8.60
N GLY A 38 8.11 0.00 8.75
CA GLY A 38 7.04 0.44 7.87
C GLY A 38 6.41 -0.71 7.07
N CYS A 39 5.15 -0.51 6.65
CA CYS A 39 4.38 -1.56 5.99
C CYS A 39 4.56 -1.60 4.47
N MET A 40 4.58 -0.45 3.80
CA MET A 40 4.68 -0.32 2.34
C MET A 40 5.98 0.37 1.94
N THR A 41 7.11 -0.18 2.41
CA THR A 41 8.45 0.38 2.14
C THR A 41 8.95 -0.01 0.76
N VAL A 42 9.98 0.69 0.27
CA VAL A 42 10.70 0.29 -0.95
C VAL A 42 11.12 -1.18 -0.87
N LYS A 43 11.70 -1.60 0.26
CA LYS A 43 12.11 -2.99 0.48
C LYS A 43 10.96 -3.99 0.35
N THR A 44 9.76 -3.63 0.82
CA THR A 44 8.57 -4.48 0.67
C THR A 44 8.23 -4.71 -0.81
N PHE A 45 8.27 -3.63 -1.60
CA PHE A 45 8.03 -3.73 -3.05
C PHE A 45 9.15 -4.47 -3.77
N GLU A 46 10.42 -4.21 -3.44
CA GLU A 46 11.56 -4.91 -4.03
C GLU A 46 11.48 -6.42 -3.80
N THR A 47 11.10 -6.83 -2.58
CA THR A 47 10.88 -8.25 -2.27
C THR A 47 9.74 -8.85 -3.09
N ALA A 48 8.61 -8.15 -3.20
CA ALA A 48 7.46 -8.64 -3.93
C ALA A 48 7.67 -8.70 -5.45
N LEU A 49 8.43 -7.74 -5.99
CA LEU A 49 8.71 -7.63 -7.42
C LEU A 49 9.95 -8.43 -7.85
N HIS A 50 10.74 -8.95 -6.90
CA HIS A 50 12.05 -9.54 -7.15
C HIS A 50 12.99 -8.64 -7.97
N ASN A 51 12.87 -7.32 -7.76
CA ASN A 51 13.63 -6.30 -8.47
C ASN A 51 14.01 -5.16 -7.53
N ARG A 52 15.13 -4.50 -7.79
CA ARG A 52 15.49 -3.25 -7.11
C ARG A 52 14.75 -2.07 -7.69
N LEU A 53 14.47 -1.07 -6.85
CA LEU A 53 13.75 0.14 -7.24
C LEU A 53 14.60 1.39 -7.02
N GLU A 54 14.71 2.23 -8.03
CA GLU A 54 15.24 3.59 -7.94
C GLU A 54 14.12 4.59 -7.71
N VAL A 55 13.71 4.74 -6.46
CA VAL A 55 12.59 5.60 -6.10
C VAL A 55 13.07 7.02 -5.81
N PRO A 56 12.50 8.05 -6.44
CA PRO A 56 12.81 9.44 -6.12
C PRO A 56 12.52 9.76 -4.64
N LYS A 57 13.44 10.45 -3.96
CA LYS A 57 13.30 10.80 -2.52
C LYS A 57 11.97 11.48 -2.18
N ARG A 58 11.42 12.31 -3.10
CA ARG A 58 10.12 12.99 -2.94
C ARG A 58 8.92 12.03 -2.83
N LYS A 59 9.11 10.75 -3.19
CA LYS A 59 8.08 9.70 -3.12
C LYS A 59 8.14 8.89 -1.83
N LEU A 60 9.03 9.24 -0.93
CA LEU A 60 9.19 8.61 0.37
C LEU A 60 8.57 9.50 1.47
N ASN A 61 8.29 8.93 2.62
CA ASN A 61 7.83 9.64 3.83
C ASN A 61 6.49 10.37 3.67
N GLN A 62 5.42 9.63 3.46
CA GLN A 62 4.08 10.19 3.28
C GLN A 62 3.54 11.01 4.47
N ARG A 63 4.03 10.79 5.68
CA ARG A 63 3.49 11.40 6.93
C ARG A 63 4.61 12.07 7.73
N ASN A 64 5.18 13.15 7.19
CA ASN A 64 6.13 14.02 7.91
C ASN A 64 7.23 13.26 8.68
N GLY A 65 7.80 12.24 8.08
CA GLY A 65 8.86 11.43 8.69
C GLY A 65 8.39 10.33 9.65
N ALA A 66 7.12 10.28 10.01
CA ALA A 66 6.58 9.21 10.86
C ALA A 66 6.27 7.91 10.10
N CYS A 67 6.50 7.89 8.78
CA CYS A 67 6.18 6.77 7.92
C CYS A 67 7.26 6.59 6.84
N ALA A 68 7.79 5.39 6.69
CA ALA A 68 8.76 5.04 5.65
C ALA A 68 8.08 4.48 4.38
N CYS A 69 6.77 4.62 4.26
CA CYS A 69 6.01 4.09 3.12
C CYS A 69 6.32 4.85 1.82
N LEU A 70 6.27 4.11 0.72
CA LEU A 70 6.33 4.65 -0.62
C LEU A 70 5.04 5.45 -0.92
N LEU A 71 5.21 6.66 -1.47
CA LEU A 71 4.08 7.50 -1.87
C LEU A 71 3.42 6.93 -3.13
N GLY A 72 2.28 6.31 -2.95
CA GLY A 72 1.43 5.80 -4.03
C GLY A 72 0.39 6.81 -4.50
N VAL A 73 -0.37 6.41 -5.51
CA VAL A 73 -1.59 7.07 -5.95
C VAL A 73 -2.75 6.17 -5.58
N ASP A 74 -3.75 6.73 -4.91
CA ASP A 74 -4.99 6.01 -4.64
C ASP A 74 -5.80 5.94 -5.94
N ILE A 75 -6.09 4.70 -6.37
CA ILE A 75 -6.93 4.41 -7.54
C ILE A 75 -8.35 4.03 -7.15
N GLY A 76 -8.68 4.07 -5.86
CA GLY A 76 -10.00 3.78 -5.36
C GLY A 76 -10.98 4.93 -5.56
N ALA A 77 -12.27 4.62 -5.55
CA ALA A 77 -13.33 5.61 -5.49
C ALA A 77 -14.32 5.25 -4.38
N TYR A 78 -14.90 6.29 -3.75
CA TYR A 78 -15.93 6.11 -2.75
C TYR A 78 -17.20 5.51 -3.37
N ASP A 79 -18.00 4.84 -2.54
CA ASP A 79 -19.26 4.22 -2.95
C ASP A 79 -19.12 3.24 -4.13
N THR A 80 -18.10 2.37 -4.10
CA THR A 80 -17.87 1.35 -5.15
C THR A 80 -17.87 -0.08 -4.64
N CYS A 81 -17.70 -0.31 -3.33
CA CYS A 81 -17.59 -1.63 -2.74
C CYS A 81 -18.95 -2.19 -2.32
N SER A 82 -19.31 -3.38 -2.82
CA SER A 82 -20.59 -4.03 -2.52
C SER A 82 -20.63 -4.78 -1.18
N HIS A 83 -19.53 -4.85 -0.43
CA HIS A 83 -19.50 -5.55 0.86
C HIS A 83 -20.32 -4.87 1.96
N LEU A 84 -20.53 -3.56 1.88
CA LEU A 84 -21.34 -2.76 2.80
C LEU A 84 -20.99 -2.99 4.27
N CYS A 85 -19.71 -3.10 4.60
CA CYS A 85 -19.24 -3.28 5.98
C CYS A 85 -19.73 -2.15 6.87
N ARG A 86 -20.20 -2.45 8.08
CA ARG A 86 -20.73 -1.44 9.03
C ARG A 86 -19.73 -0.34 9.41
N TYR A 87 -18.45 -0.64 9.37
CA TYR A 87 -17.37 0.30 9.71
C TYR A 87 -16.69 0.91 8.47
N CYS A 88 -17.31 0.81 7.30
CA CYS A 88 -16.73 1.30 6.08
C CYS A 88 -16.82 2.83 6.01
N TYR A 89 -15.67 3.47 5.97
CA TYR A 89 -15.58 4.92 5.73
C TYR A 89 -15.73 5.30 4.25
N ALA A 90 -15.58 4.33 3.35
CA ALA A 90 -15.56 4.58 1.90
C ALA A 90 -16.93 4.42 1.24
N ASN A 91 -17.91 3.85 1.91
CA ASN A 91 -19.29 3.74 1.42
C ASN A 91 -20.22 4.60 2.27
N THR A 92 -20.86 5.57 1.64
CA THR A 92 -21.80 6.49 2.29
C THR A 92 -23.25 6.02 2.17
N ASN A 93 -23.61 5.42 1.03
CA ASN A 93 -24.95 4.96 0.75
C ASN A 93 -24.98 3.74 -0.19
N PRO A 94 -25.68 2.64 0.19
CA PRO A 94 -25.82 1.46 -0.66
C PRO A 94 -26.38 1.73 -2.06
N ALA A 95 -27.29 2.72 -2.19
CA ALA A 95 -27.86 3.09 -3.48
C ALA A 95 -26.80 3.68 -4.42
N PHE A 96 -25.89 4.51 -3.91
CA PHE A 96 -24.78 5.05 -4.68
C PHE A 96 -23.83 3.94 -5.12
N VAL A 97 -23.56 2.97 -4.26
CA VAL A 97 -22.75 1.81 -4.62
C VAL A 97 -23.35 1.06 -5.80
N GLN A 98 -24.68 0.80 -5.78
CA GLN A 98 -25.36 0.12 -6.87
C GLN A 98 -25.30 0.94 -8.18
N GLU A 99 -25.51 2.24 -8.09
CA GLU A 99 -25.44 3.14 -9.24
C GLU A 99 -24.02 3.19 -9.84
N ASN A 100 -23.01 3.36 -9.02
CA ASN A 100 -21.62 3.43 -9.47
C ASN A 100 -21.16 2.10 -10.10
N ARG A 101 -21.59 0.99 -9.54
CA ARG A 101 -21.30 -0.34 -10.13
C ARG A 101 -21.93 -0.55 -11.50
N LYS A 102 -23.10 0.04 -11.76
CA LYS A 102 -23.73 -0.01 -13.10
C LYS A 102 -22.95 0.82 -14.13
N LYS A 103 -22.24 1.85 -13.67
CA LYS A 103 -21.40 2.70 -14.53
C LYS A 103 -20.00 2.17 -14.77
N HIS A 104 -19.62 1.07 -14.09
CA HIS A 104 -18.31 0.46 -14.26
C HIS A 104 -18.28 -0.39 -15.54
N ASP A 105 -17.32 -0.12 -16.41
CA ASP A 105 -16.96 -0.93 -17.57
C ASP A 105 -15.54 -1.48 -17.37
N PRO A 106 -15.34 -2.81 -17.30
CA PRO A 106 -14.02 -3.41 -17.12
C PRO A 106 -13.04 -3.14 -18.27
N ASN A 107 -13.53 -2.72 -19.44
CA ASN A 107 -12.71 -2.35 -20.60
C ASN A 107 -12.38 -0.86 -20.63
N SER A 108 -12.98 -0.05 -19.75
CA SER A 108 -12.73 1.39 -19.64
C SER A 108 -11.50 1.65 -18.78
N PRO A 109 -10.68 2.67 -19.09
CA PRO A 109 -9.64 3.16 -18.18
C PRO A 109 -10.20 3.87 -16.95
N PHE A 110 -11.50 4.18 -16.92
CA PHE A 110 -12.17 4.81 -15.79
C PHE A 110 -12.72 3.78 -14.81
N LEU A 111 -12.51 4.02 -13.53
CA LEU A 111 -13.07 3.15 -12.49
C LEU A 111 -14.61 3.23 -12.46
N ILE A 112 -15.17 4.40 -12.71
CA ILE A 112 -16.60 4.67 -12.77
C ILE A 112 -16.87 5.67 -13.89
N GLY A 113 -17.87 5.40 -14.72
CA GLY A 113 -18.32 6.32 -15.78
C GLY A 113 -17.31 6.45 -16.92
N GLY A 114 -17.19 7.65 -17.46
CA GLY A 114 -16.34 7.99 -18.59
C GLY A 114 -16.06 9.49 -18.66
N GLU A 115 -15.49 9.94 -19.74
CA GLU A 115 -15.22 11.35 -20.00
C GLU A 115 -16.49 12.20 -19.94
N MET A 116 -16.37 13.36 -19.33
CA MET A 116 -17.43 14.36 -19.32
C MET A 116 -17.08 15.57 -20.21
N PRO A 117 -18.05 16.27 -20.79
CA PRO A 117 -17.77 17.46 -21.55
C PRO A 117 -17.04 18.50 -20.69
N GLY A 118 -15.85 18.90 -21.12
CA GLY A 118 -15.00 19.86 -20.40
C GLY A 118 -13.85 19.21 -19.61
N ASP A 119 -13.77 17.90 -19.53
CA ASP A 119 -12.63 17.22 -18.94
C ASP A 119 -11.35 17.48 -19.74
N MET A 120 -10.27 17.82 -19.05
CA MET A 120 -8.95 17.92 -19.66
C MET A 120 -8.21 16.59 -19.44
N ILE A 121 -8.10 15.82 -20.51
CA ILE A 121 -7.41 14.52 -20.47
C ILE A 121 -5.94 14.75 -20.78
N HIS A 122 -5.08 14.28 -19.90
CA HIS A 122 -3.64 14.31 -20.08
C HIS A 122 -3.09 12.89 -20.12
N GLU A 123 -2.18 12.65 -21.05
CA GLU A 123 -1.42 11.42 -21.05
C GLU A 123 -0.52 11.35 -19.82
N ALA A 124 -0.70 10.32 -19.00
CA ALA A 124 0.10 10.14 -17.80
C ALA A 124 1.54 9.74 -18.17
N SER A 125 2.51 10.59 -17.84
CA SER A 125 3.92 10.23 -17.93
C SER A 125 4.26 9.21 -16.85
N GLN A 126 4.13 7.93 -17.16
CA GLN A 126 4.51 6.84 -16.27
C GLN A 126 5.98 6.48 -16.47
N LYS A 127 6.75 6.56 -15.40
CA LYS A 127 8.14 6.13 -15.37
C LYS A 127 8.25 4.88 -14.48
N SER A 128 8.82 3.82 -15.04
CA SER A 128 9.21 2.67 -14.24
C SER A 128 10.34 3.05 -13.30
N TRP A 129 10.25 2.63 -12.04
CA TRP A 129 11.32 2.78 -11.05
C TRP A 129 12.13 1.49 -10.88
N ILE A 130 11.88 0.49 -11.69
CA ILE A 130 12.67 -0.74 -11.68
C ILE A 130 14.09 -0.39 -12.14
N ASP A 131 15.07 -0.68 -11.30
CA ASP A 131 16.48 -0.61 -11.66
C ASP A 131 16.78 -1.75 -12.65
N ARG A 132 17.03 -1.37 -13.91
CA ARG A 132 17.37 -2.32 -14.97
C ARG A 132 18.87 -2.53 -15.10
N GLN A 133 19.68 -1.98 -14.22
CA GLN A 133 21.12 -2.16 -14.25
C GLN A 133 21.46 -3.61 -13.91
N LEU A 134 22.05 -4.32 -14.87
CA LEU A 134 22.61 -5.64 -14.63
C LEU A 134 23.78 -5.47 -13.66
N ARG A 135 23.63 -5.96 -12.45
CA ARG A 135 24.70 -6.05 -11.46
C ARG A 135 25.21 -7.48 -11.44
N TRP A 136 26.50 -7.66 -11.56
CA TRP A 136 27.13 -8.93 -11.24
C TRP A 136 27.05 -9.09 -9.71
N GLU A 137 26.00 -9.70 -9.22
CA GLU A 137 26.03 -10.22 -7.86
C GLU A 137 26.97 -11.42 -7.93
N PHE A 138 28.16 -11.26 -7.39
CA PHE A 138 28.97 -12.41 -7.06
C PHE A 138 28.09 -13.23 -6.12
N LEU A 139 27.69 -14.40 -6.58
CA LEU A 139 27.09 -15.42 -5.74
C LEU A 139 28.14 -15.69 -4.68
N GLU A 140 27.98 -15.12 -3.50
CA GLU A 140 28.62 -15.67 -2.32
C GLU A 140 27.96 -17.03 -2.15
N GLU A 141 28.60 -18.04 -2.68
CA GLU A 141 28.32 -19.43 -2.40
C GLU A 141 28.40 -19.55 -0.89
N GLY A 142 27.25 -19.66 -0.27
CA GLY A 142 27.12 -20.00 1.13
C GLY A 142 27.72 -21.38 1.32
N GLU A 143 28.95 -21.42 1.78
CA GLU A 143 29.50 -22.63 2.39
C GLU A 143 28.74 -22.92 3.69
N GLN A 144 28.15 -24.11 3.71
CA GLN A 144 27.76 -24.99 4.83
C GLN A 144 26.47 -24.64 5.57
#